data_c22d49e102b5b0cfb7b5deaa4e2b30c1
#
_entry.id   c22d49e102b5b0cfb7b5deaa4e2b30c1
#
_cell.length_a   1.000
_cell.length_b   1.000
_cell.length_c   1.000
_cell.angle_alpha   90.00
_cell.angle_beta   90.00
_cell.angle_gamma   90.00
#
_symmetry.space_group_name_H-M   'P 1'
#
loop_
_entity.id
_entity.type
_entity.pdbx_description
1 polymer ?
#
loop_
_entity_poly.entity_id
_entity_poly.type
_entity_poly.pdbx_seq_one_letter_code
_entity_poly.pdbx_strand_id
1 'polypeptide(L)'
;MNKKIIYCDGTFDLFHSGHIQFLKSCKEMGDYLIVGVISDENVLSYKRTPILSLENRVTILQHIDFVDEVVANCSFQPLSKDFLEEKKIDVVVYASEDGQPHWTDHYQEAIKKNIMKFIAYGKDNLSTSKIIEKIKHI
;
A
#
# COMPACT_ATOMS: atom_id res chain seq x y z
N MET A 1 -25.60 -7.46 -4.52
CA MET A 1 -25.23 -6.05 -4.30
C MET A 1 -23.74 -5.85 -4.61
N ASN A 2 -23.43 -4.77 -5.29
CA ASN A 2 -22.07 -4.50 -5.69
C ASN A 2 -21.28 -3.85 -4.55
N LYS A 3 -20.21 -4.50 -4.14
CA LYS A 3 -19.28 -3.93 -3.16
C LYS A 3 -18.34 -2.97 -3.86
N LYS A 4 -18.03 -1.86 -3.21
CA LYS A 4 -17.01 -0.95 -3.68
C LYS A 4 -15.66 -1.48 -3.19
N ILE A 5 -14.79 -1.83 -4.12
CA ILE A 5 -13.51 -2.49 -3.82
C ILE A 5 -12.37 -1.49 -3.90
N ILE A 6 -11.62 -1.38 -2.81
CA ILE A 6 -10.49 -0.47 -2.68
C ILE A 6 -9.20 -1.29 -2.67
N TYR A 7 -8.21 -0.81 -3.40
CA TYR A 7 -6.89 -1.44 -3.44
C TYR A 7 -5.80 -0.43 -3.06
N CYS A 8 -4.87 -0.86 -2.26
CA CYS A 8 -3.63 -0.13 -2.02
C CYS A 8 -2.48 -1.13 -1.95
N ASP A 9 -1.28 -0.69 -2.26
CA ASP A 9 -0.09 -1.52 -2.11
C ASP A 9 1.02 -0.75 -1.41
N GLY A 10 1.98 -1.48 -0.92
CA GLY A 10 3.11 -0.89 -0.22
C GLY A 10 4.05 -1.93 0.33
N THR A 11 5.10 -1.46 0.96
CA THR A 11 6.09 -2.32 1.61
C THR A 11 5.60 -2.78 2.98
N PHE A 12 5.00 -1.88 3.74
CA PHE A 12 4.48 -2.12 5.10
C PHE A 12 5.54 -2.72 6.04
N ASP A 13 6.74 -2.16 5.97
CA ASP A 13 7.86 -2.61 6.81
C ASP A 13 7.78 -1.97 8.19
N LEU A 14 8.16 -2.72 9.23
CA LEU A 14 8.08 -2.27 10.62
C LEU A 14 6.70 -1.65 10.93
N PHE A 15 5.68 -2.43 10.70
CA PHE A 15 4.28 -1.99 10.78
C PHE A 15 4.01 -1.15 12.03
N HIS A 16 3.36 0.01 11.85
CA HIS A 16 3.15 0.98 12.91
C HIS A 16 1.81 1.71 12.75
N SER A 17 1.52 2.62 13.66
CA SER A 17 0.23 3.33 13.68
C SER A 17 -0.04 4.12 12.41
N GLY A 18 1.00 4.63 11.75
CA GLY A 18 0.83 5.32 10.47
C GLY A 18 0.27 4.42 9.39
N HIS A 19 0.73 3.16 9.36
CA HIS A 19 0.19 2.17 8.43
C HIS A 19 -1.28 1.87 8.74
N ILE A 20 -1.62 1.75 10.02
CA ILE A 20 -3.02 1.49 10.43
C ILE A 20 -3.92 2.64 9.99
N GLN A 21 -3.49 3.88 10.21
CA GLN A 21 -4.26 5.06 9.83
C GLN A 21 -4.49 5.11 8.31
N PHE A 22 -3.45 4.82 7.53
CA PHE A 22 -3.56 4.78 6.08
C PHE A 22 -4.55 3.71 5.63
N LEU A 23 -4.40 2.48 6.13
CA LEU A 23 -5.28 1.38 5.76
C LEU A 23 -6.72 1.64 6.17
N LYS A 24 -6.93 2.24 7.34
CA LYS A 24 -8.25 2.61 7.81
C LYS A 24 -8.89 3.64 6.89
N SER A 25 -8.12 4.64 6.48
CA SER A 25 -8.59 5.65 5.51
C SER A 25 -9.00 5.00 4.20
N CYS A 26 -8.23 4.02 3.72
CA CYS A 26 -8.58 3.28 2.52
C CYS A 26 -9.88 2.50 2.70
N LYS A 27 -10.05 1.80 3.80
CA LYS A 27 -11.26 1.02 4.07
C LYS A 27 -12.50 1.90 4.10
N GLU A 28 -12.38 3.10 4.65
CA GLU A 28 -13.49 4.04 4.74
C GLU A 28 -13.99 4.54 3.39
N MET A 29 -13.20 4.35 2.33
CA MET A 29 -13.58 4.74 0.96
C MET A 29 -14.50 3.73 0.29
N GLY A 30 -14.67 2.54 0.84
CA GLY A 30 -15.49 1.51 0.23
C GLY A 30 -15.86 0.40 1.18
N ASP A 31 -16.16 -0.75 0.62
CA ASP A 31 -16.71 -1.88 1.36
C ASP A 31 -15.72 -3.02 1.56
N TYR A 32 -14.74 -3.13 0.68
CA TYR A 32 -13.81 -4.26 0.66
C TYR A 32 -12.41 -3.75 0.37
N LEU A 33 -11.46 -4.03 1.26
CA LEU A 33 -10.09 -3.54 1.14
C LEU A 33 -9.14 -4.67 0.76
N ILE A 34 -8.47 -4.52 -0.37
CA ILE A 34 -7.41 -5.41 -0.82
C ILE A 34 -6.08 -4.69 -0.64
N VAL A 35 -5.14 -5.33 0.05
CA VAL A 35 -3.81 -4.76 0.28
C VAL A 35 -2.76 -5.62 -0.41
N GLY A 36 -2.01 -5.01 -1.32
CA GLY A 36 -0.88 -5.64 -1.99
C GLY A 36 0.41 -5.40 -1.21
N VAL A 37 1.20 -6.45 -1.02
CA VAL A 37 2.49 -6.34 -0.34
C VAL A 37 3.61 -6.51 -1.36
N ILE A 38 4.43 -5.47 -1.50
CA ILE A 38 5.51 -5.45 -2.49
C ILE A 38 6.61 -6.42 -2.06
N SER A 39 7.07 -7.25 -2.99
CA SER A 39 8.14 -8.23 -2.73
C SER A 39 9.46 -7.53 -2.39
N ASP A 40 10.34 -8.25 -1.69
CA ASP A 40 11.67 -7.72 -1.31
C ASP A 40 12.46 -7.27 -2.54
N GLU A 41 12.40 -8.05 -3.60
CA GLU A 41 13.11 -7.75 -4.85
C GLU A 41 12.62 -6.44 -5.48
N ASN A 42 11.32 -6.24 -5.50
CA ASN A 42 10.73 -5.04 -6.07
C ASN A 42 11.02 -3.80 -5.23
N VAL A 43 11.07 -3.96 -3.90
CA VAL A 43 11.43 -2.86 -2.99
C VAL A 43 12.87 -2.42 -3.25
N LEU A 44 13.78 -3.37 -3.44
CA LEU A 44 15.21 -3.09 -3.68
C LEU A 44 15.44 -2.22 -4.91
N SER A 45 14.55 -2.26 -5.89
CA SER A 45 14.70 -1.48 -7.11
C SER A 45 14.58 0.03 -6.88
N TYR A 46 14.02 0.47 -5.74
CA TYR A 46 13.79 1.89 -5.47
C TYR A 46 14.00 2.30 -4.03
N LYS A 47 14.22 1.35 -3.14
CA LYS A 47 14.32 1.60 -1.71
C LYS A 47 15.37 0.66 -1.10
N ARG A 48 15.58 0.76 0.20
CA ARG A 48 16.44 -0.16 0.94
C ARG A 48 15.77 -1.53 1.06
N THR A 49 16.57 -2.54 1.40
CA THR A 49 16.05 -3.87 1.75
C THR A 49 15.10 -3.75 2.93
N PRO A 50 13.91 -4.35 2.88
CA PRO A 50 13.01 -4.37 4.03
C PRO A 50 13.66 -5.02 5.26
N ILE A 51 13.34 -4.49 6.44
CA ILE A 51 13.80 -5.07 7.70
C ILE A 51 13.07 -6.38 7.97
N LEU A 52 11.76 -6.39 7.78
CA LEU A 52 10.94 -7.59 7.94
C LEU A 52 10.81 -8.32 6.60
N SER A 53 10.85 -9.65 6.65
CA SER A 53 10.64 -10.48 5.46
C SER A 53 9.24 -10.27 4.89
N LEU A 54 9.06 -10.64 3.64
CA LEU A 54 7.74 -10.59 3.00
C LEU A 54 6.71 -11.39 3.82
N GLU A 55 7.09 -12.59 4.28
CA GLU A 55 6.20 -13.44 5.07
C GLU A 55 5.73 -12.74 6.35
N ASN A 56 6.63 -12.09 7.07
CA ASN A 56 6.28 -11.35 8.28
C ASN A 56 5.35 -10.18 7.98
N ARG A 57 5.63 -9.45 6.92
CA ARG A 57 4.82 -8.29 6.54
C ARG A 57 3.40 -8.72 6.14
N VAL A 58 3.29 -9.81 5.42
CA VAL A 58 1.99 -10.37 5.00
C VAL A 58 1.20 -10.85 6.23
N THR A 59 1.86 -11.59 7.12
CA THR A 59 1.21 -12.13 8.32
C THR A 59 0.57 -11.03 9.16
N ILE A 60 1.29 -9.94 9.36
CA ILE A 60 0.77 -8.82 10.15
C ILE A 60 -0.51 -8.26 9.51
N LEU A 61 -0.49 -8.04 8.20
CA LEU A 61 -1.64 -7.49 7.49
C LEU A 61 -2.84 -8.43 7.52
N GLN A 62 -2.61 -9.73 7.48
CA GLN A 62 -3.70 -10.72 7.54
C GLN A 62 -4.44 -10.71 8.87
N HIS A 63 -3.84 -10.12 9.90
CA HIS A 63 -4.43 -10.03 11.23
C HIS A 63 -5.06 -8.66 11.54
N ILE A 64 -5.14 -7.79 10.55
CA ILE A 64 -5.82 -6.50 10.69
C ILE A 64 -7.29 -6.69 10.34
N ASP A 65 -8.17 -6.46 11.30
CA ASP A 65 -9.60 -6.75 11.20
C ASP A 65 -10.27 -6.19 9.95
N PHE A 66 -9.92 -4.97 9.56
CA PHE A 66 -10.58 -4.31 8.44
C PHE A 66 -9.88 -4.52 7.09
N VAL A 67 -8.82 -5.31 7.04
CA VAL A 67 -8.20 -5.72 5.77
C VAL A 67 -8.89 -7.00 5.32
N ASP A 68 -9.55 -6.95 4.19
CA ASP A 68 -10.35 -8.07 3.70
C ASP A 68 -9.56 -9.10 2.91
N GLU A 69 -8.52 -8.64 2.20
CA GLU A 69 -7.71 -9.52 1.36
C GLU A 69 -6.29 -8.99 1.29
N VAL A 70 -5.31 -9.90 1.40
CA VAL A 70 -3.89 -9.55 1.22
C VAL A 70 -3.36 -10.29 0.00
N VAL A 71 -2.77 -9.54 -0.93
CA VAL A 71 -2.11 -10.10 -2.11
C VAL A 71 -0.61 -10.06 -1.84
N ALA A 72 -0.05 -11.23 -1.57
CA ALA A 72 1.36 -11.35 -1.23
C ALA A 72 2.22 -11.34 -2.49
N ASN A 73 3.44 -10.87 -2.32
CA ASN A 73 4.46 -10.93 -3.37
C ASN A 73 3.99 -10.31 -4.68
N CYS A 74 3.54 -9.06 -4.58
CA CYS A 74 3.16 -8.31 -5.77
C CYS A 74 4.37 -8.08 -6.65
N SER A 75 4.58 -9.01 -7.57
CA SER A 75 5.69 -8.93 -8.53
C SER A 75 5.34 -8.10 -9.75
N PHE A 76 4.11 -7.64 -9.82
CA PHE A 76 3.69 -6.86 -10.97
C PHE A 76 4.12 -5.41 -10.80
N GLN A 77 5.03 -5.03 -11.61
CA GLN A 77 5.40 -3.64 -11.83
C GLN A 77 5.44 -3.44 -13.33
N PRO A 78 4.55 -2.61 -13.86
CA PRO A 78 3.51 -1.82 -13.17
C PRO A 78 2.26 -2.62 -12.79
N LEU A 79 1.40 -2.00 -11.98
CA LEU A 79 0.10 -2.56 -11.61
C LEU A 79 -0.74 -2.75 -12.88
N SER A 80 -1.09 -3.98 -13.18
CA SER A 80 -1.63 -4.31 -14.49
C SER A 80 -3.14 -4.06 -14.62
N LYS A 81 -3.55 -3.79 -15.85
CA LYS A 81 -4.97 -3.67 -16.18
C LYS A 81 -5.72 -4.97 -15.86
N ASP A 82 -5.11 -6.11 -16.17
CA ASP A 82 -5.72 -7.42 -15.94
C ASP A 82 -6.00 -7.65 -14.46
N PHE A 83 -5.06 -7.28 -13.60
CA PHE A 83 -5.23 -7.38 -12.15
C PHE A 83 -6.41 -6.52 -11.69
N LEU A 84 -6.47 -5.28 -12.16
CA LEU A 84 -7.54 -4.34 -11.79
C LEU A 84 -8.90 -4.88 -12.20
N GLU A 85 -9.00 -5.47 -13.36
CA GLU A 85 -10.25 -6.04 -13.87
C GLU A 85 -10.63 -7.34 -13.17
N GLU A 86 -9.66 -8.22 -12.96
CA GLU A 86 -9.89 -9.50 -12.30
C GLU A 86 -10.40 -9.31 -10.86
N LYS A 87 -9.80 -8.38 -10.14
CA LYS A 87 -10.19 -8.07 -8.76
C LYS A 87 -11.35 -7.10 -8.67
N LYS A 88 -11.82 -6.57 -9.78
CA LYS A 88 -12.93 -5.61 -9.86
C LYS A 88 -12.68 -4.38 -8.98
N ILE A 89 -11.47 -3.86 -9.05
CA ILE A 89 -11.05 -2.75 -8.22
C ILE A 89 -11.69 -1.45 -8.69
N ASP A 90 -12.34 -0.75 -7.75
CA ASP A 90 -13.03 0.51 -8.03
C ASP A 90 -12.16 1.74 -7.74
N VAL A 91 -11.26 1.63 -6.78
CA VAL A 91 -10.38 2.74 -6.39
C VAL A 91 -9.01 2.19 -6.03
N VAL A 92 -7.96 2.83 -6.55
CA VAL A 92 -6.57 2.55 -6.15
C VAL A 92 -6.07 3.75 -5.37
N VAL A 93 -5.52 3.53 -4.19
CA VAL A 93 -5.08 4.61 -3.30
C VAL A 93 -3.57 4.58 -3.10
N TYR A 94 -2.94 5.73 -3.23
CA TYR A 94 -1.54 5.92 -2.90
C TYR A 94 -1.41 7.13 -1.99
N ALA A 95 -0.63 6.99 -0.92
CA ALA A 95 -0.41 8.09 0.01
C ALA A 95 1.05 8.54 -0.03
N SER A 96 1.24 9.85 0.00
CA SER A 96 2.55 10.47 0.14
C SER A 96 2.46 11.54 1.22
N GLU A 97 3.61 12.06 1.63
CA GLU A 97 3.65 13.06 2.70
C GLU A 97 2.80 14.28 2.39
N ASP A 98 2.88 14.76 1.15
CA ASP A 98 2.19 15.98 0.71
C ASP A 98 0.97 15.73 -0.19
N GLY A 99 0.67 14.47 -0.47
CA GLY A 99 -0.46 14.11 -1.35
C GLY A 99 -0.16 14.26 -2.84
N GLN A 100 1.07 14.60 -3.21
CA GLN A 100 1.43 14.74 -4.60
C GLN A 100 1.60 13.39 -5.28
N PRO A 101 1.29 13.29 -6.59
CA PRO A 101 1.48 12.06 -7.33
C PRO A 101 2.95 11.64 -7.39
N HIS A 102 3.18 10.36 -7.04
CA HIS A 102 4.48 9.71 -7.20
C HIS A 102 4.22 8.35 -7.81
N TRP A 103 5.23 7.74 -8.41
CA TRP A 103 5.09 6.40 -8.98
C TRP A 103 4.01 6.29 -10.03
N THR A 104 3.81 7.35 -10.79
CA THR A 104 2.74 7.39 -11.79
C THR A 104 2.88 6.27 -12.83
N ASP A 105 4.12 5.84 -13.13
CA ASP A 105 4.34 4.74 -14.05
C ASP A 105 3.76 3.42 -13.54
N HIS A 106 3.92 3.17 -12.24
CA HIS A 106 3.36 1.97 -11.59
C HIS A 106 1.84 1.97 -11.64
N TYR A 107 1.23 3.13 -11.48
CA TYR A 107 -0.22 3.29 -11.40
C TYR A 107 -0.87 3.74 -12.71
N GLN A 108 -0.14 3.67 -13.82
CA GLN A 108 -0.59 4.20 -15.10
C GLN A 108 -1.95 3.65 -15.53
N GLU A 109 -2.18 2.36 -15.34
CA GLU A 109 -3.46 1.75 -15.74
C GLU A 109 -4.63 2.23 -14.87
N ALA A 110 -4.39 2.44 -13.57
CA ALA A 110 -5.39 2.99 -12.67
C ALA A 110 -5.70 4.44 -13.02
N ILE A 111 -4.67 5.21 -13.40
CA ILE A 111 -4.84 6.60 -13.82
C ILE A 111 -5.67 6.66 -15.10
N LYS A 112 -5.37 5.80 -16.08
CA LYS A 112 -6.12 5.72 -17.34
C LYS A 112 -7.59 5.37 -17.12
N LYS A 113 -7.88 4.51 -16.14
CA LYS A 113 -9.24 4.11 -15.81
C LYS A 113 -9.96 5.17 -14.96
N ASN A 114 -9.27 6.22 -14.55
CA ASN A 114 -9.80 7.28 -13.70
C ASN A 114 -10.27 6.75 -12.32
N ILE A 115 -9.54 5.79 -11.78
CA ILE A 115 -9.82 5.21 -10.47
C ILE A 115 -8.69 5.46 -9.45
N MET A 116 -7.66 6.21 -9.85
CA MET A 116 -6.52 6.51 -8.98
C MET A 116 -6.81 7.65 -8.03
N LYS A 117 -6.42 7.49 -6.77
CA LYS A 117 -6.56 8.52 -5.77
C LYS A 117 -5.26 8.70 -5.01
N PHE A 118 -4.74 9.94 -5.00
CA PHE A 118 -3.56 10.32 -4.26
C PHE A 118 -3.98 11.07 -3.01
N ILE A 119 -3.49 10.65 -1.85
CA ILE A 119 -3.83 11.30 -0.57
C ILE A 119 -2.55 11.68 0.19
N ALA A 120 -2.68 12.63 1.10
CA ALA A 120 -1.58 13.07 1.96
C ALA A 120 -1.70 12.42 3.33
N TYR A 121 -0.58 11.96 3.90
CA TYR A 121 -0.57 11.50 5.28
C TYR A 121 0.09 12.52 6.24
N GLY A 122 0.71 13.56 5.72
CA GLY A 122 1.29 14.64 6.52
C GLY A 122 2.67 14.34 7.08
N LYS A 123 3.37 15.43 7.47
CA LYS A 123 4.76 15.33 7.94
C LYS A 123 4.89 14.77 9.35
N ASP A 124 3.86 14.94 10.15
CA ASP A 124 3.91 14.60 11.58
C ASP A 124 3.61 13.13 11.84
N ASN A 125 3.18 12.40 10.84
CA ASN A 125 2.90 10.98 10.98
C ASN A 125 4.18 10.17 11.11
N LEU A 126 4.11 9.12 11.92
CA LEU A 126 5.20 8.16 12.06
C LEU A 126 5.44 7.48 10.71
N SER A 127 6.70 7.19 10.41
CA SER A 127 7.08 6.43 9.21
C SER A 127 8.15 5.41 9.56
N THR A 128 8.28 4.39 8.73
CA THR A 128 9.34 3.37 8.90
C THR A 128 10.71 4.01 8.91
N SER A 129 10.93 4.99 8.04
CA SER A 129 12.21 5.72 7.99
C SER A 129 12.51 6.45 9.29
N LYS A 130 11.50 7.05 9.92
CA LYS A 130 11.66 7.72 11.21
C LYS A 130 12.00 6.73 12.31
N ILE A 131 11.41 5.54 12.29
CA ILE A 131 11.73 4.48 13.26
C ILE A 131 13.18 4.04 13.12
N ILE A 132 13.63 3.80 11.90
CA ILE A 132 15.01 3.37 11.64
C ILE A 132 15.99 4.43 12.09
N GLU A 133 15.71 5.70 11.80
CA GLU A 133 16.56 6.81 12.22
C GLU A 133 16.69 6.88 13.76
N LYS A 134 15.57 6.67 14.43
CA LYS A 134 15.54 6.64 15.89
C LYS A 134 16.41 5.51 16.46
N ILE A 135 16.35 4.34 15.85
CA ILE A 135 17.15 3.17 16.25
C ILE A 135 18.64 3.47 16.11
N LYS A 136 19.04 4.15 15.04
CA LYS A 136 20.45 4.51 14.81
C LYS A 136 21.04 5.41 15.89
N HIS A 137 20.20 6.10 16.63
CA HIS A 137 20.60 7.05 17.65
C HIS A 137 20.35 6.55 19.09
N ILE A 138 20.10 5.26 19.24
CA ILE A 138 19.97 4.65 20.58
C ILE A 138 21.33 4.50 21.23
#